data_d6cca4f5404257dd6ef79ff0c2567cbe
#
_entry.id   d6cca4f5404257dd6ef79ff0c2567cbe
#
_cell.length_a   1.000
_cell.length_b   1.000
_cell.length_c   1.000
_cell.angle_alpha   90.00
_cell.angle_beta   90.00
_cell.angle_gamma   90.00
#
_symmetry.space_group_name_H-M   'P 1'
#
loop_
_entity.id
_entity.type
_entity.pdbx_description
1 polymer ?
#
loop_
_entity_poly.entity_id
_entity_poly.type
_entity_poly.pdbx_seq_one_letter_code
_entity_poly.pdbx_strand_id
1 'polypeptide(L)'
;MSVGDAHTILVVDDDALAEMIGLVLAQEGFNAVFCENGARAFETFMRSTPDLVLLDLMLPGMNGIEVCQQIRRSSNVPIIMLTAKSDTEDVVKGLEAGADDYIAKPFKHAELLARIRTRLRPRESRQLVVSIGDIVMDMDGRTVKYHDTEVPMTPLEFDLLAALVRHPGQALSRQELLDMVWGYTDVSDSLVNVHVQRLRAKFDELGADRFIQTVRGVGYKIPSELVGSSAN
;
A
#
# COMPACT_ATOMS: atom_id res chain seq x y z
N MET A 1 -19.70 1.04 24.26
CA MET A 1 -19.23 0.87 22.87
C MET A 1 -18.76 2.24 22.40
N SER A 2 -17.46 2.45 22.31
CA SER A 2 -16.91 3.70 21.80
C SER A 2 -17.28 3.79 20.33
N VAL A 3 -17.99 4.85 19.92
CA VAL A 3 -18.21 5.19 18.52
C VAL A 3 -16.85 5.66 18.00
N GLY A 4 -16.02 4.73 17.54
CA GLY A 4 -14.84 5.07 16.74
C GLY A 4 -15.37 5.69 15.46
N ASP A 5 -14.80 6.83 15.04
CA ASP A 5 -15.13 7.46 13.77
C ASP A 5 -15.04 6.42 12.65
N ALA A 6 -16.14 6.28 11.90
CA ALA A 6 -16.20 5.34 10.78
C ALA A 6 -15.17 5.76 9.72
N HIS A 7 -14.31 4.84 9.29
CA HIS A 7 -13.35 5.13 8.23
C HIS A 7 -14.03 5.61 6.96
N THR A 8 -13.47 6.66 6.37
CA THR A 8 -13.96 7.25 5.13
C THR A 8 -13.22 6.66 3.93
N ILE A 9 -13.97 6.13 2.97
CA ILE A 9 -13.43 5.54 1.74
C ILE A 9 -13.88 6.40 0.56
N LEU A 10 -12.93 6.93 -0.20
CA LEU A 10 -13.21 7.60 -1.47
C LEU A 10 -13.30 6.55 -2.58
N VAL A 11 -14.44 6.50 -3.25
CA VAL A 11 -14.70 5.64 -4.42
C VAL A 11 -14.68 6.52 -5.66
N VAL A 12 -13.67 6.32 -6.51
CA VAL A 12 -13.53 7.03 -7.79
C VAL A 12 -13.82 6.02 -8.90
N ASP A 13 -15.04 6.02 -9.38
CA ASP A 13 -15.54 5.08 -10.39
C ASP A 13 -16.77 5.71 -11.05
N ASP A 14 -16.92 5.62 -12.36
CA ASP A 14 -18.02 6.22 -13.15
C ASP A 14 -19.16 5.24 -13.48
N ASP A 15 -19.06 4.01 -12.99
CA ASP A 15 -19.98 2.92 -13.33
C ASP A 15 -21.01 2.68 -12.20
N ALA A 16 -22.09 1.98 -12.54
CA ALA A 16 -23.09 1.45 -11.60
C ALA A 16 -22.46 0.58 -10.48
N LEU A 17 -21.22 0.14 -10.67
CA LEU A 17 -20.40 -0.55 -9.68
C LEU A 17 -20.16 0.32 -8.44
N ALA A 18 -20.02 1.64 -8.59
CA ALA A 18 -19.81 2.56 -7.48
C ALA A 18 -20.98 2.50 -6.47
N GLU A 19 -22.23 2.46 -6.95
CA GLU A 19 -23.42 2.34 -6.08
C GLU A 19 -23.39 1.01 -5.29
N MET A 20 -23.06 -0.10 -5.97
CA MET A 20 -22.97 -1.40 -5.32
C MET A 20 -21.85 -1.41 -4.27
N ILE A 21 -20.68 -0.86 -4.58
CA ILE A 21 -19.57 -0.71 -3.62
C ILE A 21 -20.06 0.10 -2.41
N GLY A 22 -20.77 1.21 -2.63
CA GLY A 22 -21.32 2.04 -1.56
C GLY A 22 -22.23 1.31 -0.62
N LEU A 23 -23.14 0.48 -1.15
CA LEU A 23 -24.03 -0.35 -0.33
C LEU A 23 -23.26 -1.34 0.53
N VAL A 24 -22.25 -2.00 -0.05
CA VAL A 24 -21.38 -2.95 0.67
C VAL A 24 -20.59 -2.24 1.77
N LEU A 25 -20.01 -1.09 1.49
CA LEU A 25 -19.26 -0.30 2.46
C LEU A 25 -20.13 0.18 3.62
N ALA A 26 -21.34 0.67 3.32
CA ALA A 26 -22.29 1.13 4.35
C ALA A 26 -22.74 -0.01 5.28
N GLN A 27 -22.97 -1.22 4.75
CA GLN A 27 -23.32 -2.40 5.55
C GLN A 27 -22.21 -2.78 6.54
N GLU A 28 -20.95 -2.49 6.19
CA GLU A 28 -19.77 -2.78 7.01
C GLU A 28 -19.36 -1.60 7.92
N GLY A 29 -20.14 -0.52 7.93
CA GLY A 29 -19.93 0.64 8.79
C GLY A 29 -18.87 1.63 8.28
N PHE A 30 -18.49 1.56 7.01
CA PHE A 30 -17.63 2.54 6.35
C PHE A 30 -18.41 3.73 5.82
N ASN A 31 -17.77 4.87 5.76
CA ASN A 31 -18.28 6.08 5.15
C ASN A 31 -17.82 6.15 3.69
N ALA A 32 -18.73 6.14 2.72
CA ALA A 32 -18.35 6.20 1.31
C ALA A 32 -18.53 7.62 0.76
N VAL A 33 -17.51 8.14 0.09
CA VAL A 33 -17.55 9.38 -0.70
C VAL A 33 -17.32 9.01 -2.16
N PHE A 34 -18.15 9.54 -3.05
CA PHE A 34 -18.11 9.16 -4.48
C PHE A 34 -17.56 10.29 -5.34
N CYS A 35 -16.85 9.91 -6.40
CA CYS A 35 -16.41 10.80 -7.45
C CYS A 35 -16.43 10.06 -8.80
N GLU A 36 -17.26 10.50 -9.73
CA GLU A 36 -17.47 9.85 -11.04
C GLU A 36 -16.47 10.34 -12.12
N ASN A 37 -15.59 11.28 -11.79
CA ASN A 37 -14.74 11.92 -12.79
C ASN A 37 -13.31 12.09 -12.26
N GLY A 38 -12.34 11.53 -13.00
CA GLY A 38 -10.92 11.59 -12.64
C GLY A 38 -10.38 13.01 -12.49
N ALA A 39 -10.84 13.96 -13.30
CA ALA A 39 -10.39 15.35 -13.21
C ALA A 39 -10.81 16.04 -11.89
N ARG A 40 -11.85 15.54 -11.20
CA ARG A 40 -12.33 16.04 -9.91
C ARG A 40 -11.86 15.19 -8.72
N ALA A 41 -11.24 14.05 -9.00
CA ALA A 41 -10.88 13.08 -7.96
C ALA A 41 -9.93 13.67 -6.91
N PHE A 42 -8.92 14.42 -7.34
CA PHE A 42 -7.96 15.03 -6.42
C PHE A 42 -8.59 16.13 -5.54
N GLU A 43 -9.47 16.96 -6.09
CA GLU A 43 -10.22 17.95 -5.30
C GLU A 43 -11.12 17.26 -4.26
N THR A 44 -11.83 16.20 -4.67
CA THR A 44 -12.68 15.41 -3.78
C THR A 44 -11.86 14.74 -2.69
N PHE A 45 -10.69 14.20 -3.02
CA PHE A 45 -9.74 13.62 -2.09
C PHE A 45 -9.33 14.64 -1.01
N MET A 46 -8.89 15.83 -1.42
CA MET A 46 -8.45 16.88 -0.50
C MET A 46 -9.56 17.35 0.44
N ARG A 47 -10.80 17.38 -0.04
CA ARG A 47 -11.96 17.80 0.74
C ARG A 47 -12.46 16.73 1.71
N SER A 48 -12.44 15.46 1.30
CA SER A 48 -12.98 14.35 2.10
C SER A 48 -11.98 13.73 3.07
N THR A 49 -10.68 13.99 2.88
CA THR A 49 -9.58 13.41 3.68
C THR A 49 -9.78 11.92 3.99
N PRO A 50 -9.89 11.05 2.96
CA PRO A 50 -10.27 9.67 3.15
C PRO A 50 -9.14 8.85 3.79
N ASP A 51 -9.50 7.76 4.48
CA ASP A 51 -8.58 6.78 5.03
C ASP A 51 -8.09 5.77 3.98
N LEU A 52 -8.84 5.62 2.88
CA LEU A 52 -8.51 4.74 1.76
C LEU A 52 -9.19 5.24 0.48
N VAL A 53 -8.54 5.01 -0.67
CA VAL A 53 -9.08 5.32 -2.00
C VAL A 53 -9.26 4.02 -2.79
N LEU A 54 -10.47 3.81 -3.32
CA LEU A 54 -10.76 2.85 -4.38
C LEU A 54 -10.78 3.64 -5.69
N LEU A 55 -9.96 3.25 -6.66
CA LEU A 55 -9.72 4.05 -7.85
C LEU A 55 -9.83 3.21 -9.11
N ASP A 56 -10.81 3.49 -9.96
CA ASP A 56 -10.86 2.87 -11.27
C ASP A 56 -9.74 3.40 -12.17
N LEU A 57 -9.19 2.52 -12.99
CA LEU A 57 -8.22 2.88 -14.03
C LEU A 57 -8.88 3.65 -15.18
N MET A 58 -10.08 3.23 -15.55
CA MET A 58 -10.79 3.72 -16.74
C MET A 58 -11.81 4.79 -16.33
N LEU A 59 -11.36 6.03 -16.16
CA LEU A 59 -12.22 7.15 -15.75
C LEU A 59 -12.36 8.18 -16.87
N PRO A 60 -13.53 8.84 -16.98
CA PRO A 60 -13.67 9.99 -17.85
C PRO A 60 -12.83 11.19 -17.36
N GLY A 61 -12.28 11.93 -18.31
CA GLY A 61 -11.53 13.16 -18.05
C GLY A 61 -10.05 12.93 -17.75
N MET A 62 -9.71 12.25 -16.68
CA MET A 62 -8.34 11.91 -16.28
C MET A 62 -8.28 10.44 -15.91
N ASN A 63 -7.30 9.69 -16.42
CA ASN A 63 -7.21 8.27 -16.11
C ASN A 63 -6.76 8.01 -14.64
N GLY A 64 -7.07 6.82 -14.13
CA GLY A 64 -6.78 6.49 -12.72
C GLY A 64 -5.30 6.50 -12.39
N ILE A 65 -4.40 6.25 -13.34
CA ILE A 65 -2.94 6.33 -13.11
C ILE A 65 -2.52 7.78 -12.80
N GLU A 66 -3.01 8.73 -13.55
CA GLU A 66 -2.72 10.16 -13.35
C GLU A 66 -3.30 10.66 -12.02
N VAL A 67 -4.52 10.22 -11.66
CA VAL A 67 -5.14 10.51 -10.35
C VAL A 67 -4.29 9.94 -9.23
N CYS A 68 -3.85 8.69 -9.34
CA CYS A 68 -2.97 8.04 -8.36
C CYS A 68 -1.68 8.85 -8.15
N GLN A 69 -1.02 9.25 -9.23
CA GLN A 69 0.20 10.05 -9.16
C GLN A 69 -0.03 11.41 -8.49
N GLN A 70 -1.17 12.06 -8.77
CA GLN A 70 -1.51 13.33 -8.12
C GLN A 70 -1.69 13.16 -6.61
N ILE A 71 -2.42 12.14 -6.16
CA ILE A 71 -2.63 11.85 -4.74
C ILE A 71 -1.29 11.53 -4.07
N ARG A 72 -0.43 10.74 -4.70
CA ARG A 72 0.87 10.33 -4.14
C ARG A 72 1.85 11.47 -3.93
N ARG A 73 1.76 12.55 -4.68
CA ARG A 73 2.58 13.76 -4.47
C ARG A 73 2.26 14.45 -3.14
N SER A 74 1.08 14.21 -2.56
CA SER A 74 0.60 14.92 -1.36
C SER A 74 0.22 14.00 -0.21
N SER A 75 0.10 12.68 -0.43
CA SER A 75 -0.41 11.77 0.60
C SER A 75 0.08 10.33 0.41
N ASN A 76 0.26 9.65 1.54
CA ASN A 76 0.55 8.21 1.61
C ASN A 76 -0.70 7.36 1.89
N VAL A 77 -1.91 7.91 1.72
CA VAL A 77 -3.17 7.18 1.91
C VAL A 77 -3.16 5.88 1.09
N PRO A 78 -3.67 4.75 1.61
CA PRO A 78 -3.79 3.52 0.84
C PRO A 78 -4.65 3.72 -0.41
N ILE A 79 -4.15 3.27 -1.57
CA ILE A 79 -4.87 3.30 -2.85
C ILE A 79 -4.99 1.87 -3.37
N ILE A 80 -6.21 1.40 -3.58
CA ILE A 80 -6.51 0.14 -4.25
C ILE A 80 -7.09 0.45 -5.62
N MET A 81 -6.44 -0.03 -6.68
CA MET A 81 -6.95 0.15 -8.04
C MET A 81 -7.98 -0.90 -8.39
N LEU A 82 -9.06 -0.45 -9.04
CA LEU A 82 -10.05 -1.31 -9.68
C LEU A 82 -9.70 -1.40 -11.17
N THR A 83 -9.55 -2.59 -11.72
CA THR A 83 -9.10 -2.77 -13.11
C THR A 83 -9.93 -3.80 -13.86
N ALA A 84 -10.14 -3.61 -15.15
CA ALA A 84 -10.67 -4.67 -16.00
C ALA A 84 -9.61 -5.78 -16.16
N LYS A 85 -10.02 -7.01 -16.08
CA LYS A 85 -9.23 -8.25 -15.90
C LYS A 85 -8.15 -8.55 -16.96
N SER A 86 -7.73 -7.70 -17.83
CA SER A 86 -7.05 -8.19 -19.03
C SER A 86 -5.57 -7.84 -19.19
N ASP A 87 -5.00 -6.91 -18.44
CA ASP A 87 -3.64 -6.49 -18.78
C ASP A 87 -2.70 -6.42 -17.57
N THR A 88 -1.79 -7.39 -17.51
CA THR A 88 -0.67 -7.38 -16.54
C THR A 88 0.14 -6.08 -16.65
N GLU A 89 0.22 -5.49 -17.84
CA GLU A 89 0.91 -4.21 -18.03
C GLU A 89 0.22 -3.04 -17.33
N ASP A 90 -1.11 -2.96 -17.40
CA ASP A 90 -1.87 -1.89 -16.73
C ASP A 90 -1.84 -2.02 -15.20
N VAL A 91 -1.85 -3.25 -14.70
CA VAL A 91 -1.63 -3.52 -13.26
C VAL A 91 -0.24 -3.03 -12.84
N VAL A 92 0.80 -3.37 -13.58
CA VAL A 92 2.18 -2.94 -13.28
C VAL A 92 2.29 -1.42 -13.33
N LYS A 93 1.76 -0.76 -14.37
CA LYS A 93 1.74 0.70 -14.49
C LYS A 93 1.02 1.37 -13.31
N GLY A 94 -0.12 0.83 -12.89
CA GLY A 94 -0.87 1.33 -11.74
C GLY A 94 -0.07 1.21 -10.43
N LEU A 95 0.56 0.08 -10.21
CA LEU A 95 1.45 -0.12 -9.07
C LEU A 95 2.67 0.81 -9.13
N GLU A 96 3.31 0.97 -10.29
CA GLU A 96 4.43 1.91 -10.48
C GLU A 96 4.01 3.37 -10.25
N ALA A 97 2.77 3.73 -10.59
CA ALA A 97 2.20 5.05 -10.33
C ALA A 97 1.99 5.37 -8.84
N GLY A 98 2.04 4.35 -7.99
CA GLY A 98 1.92 4.54 -6.55
C GLY A 98 0.78 3.79 -5.87
N ALA A 99 -0.01 3.00 -6.57
CA ALA A 99 -1.03 2.16 -5.92
C ALA A 99 -0.40 1.14 -4.98
N ASP A 100 -1.12 0.78 -3.92
CA ASP A 100 -0.70 -0.22 -2.93
C ASP A 100 -1.19 -1.60 -3.31
N ASP A 101 -2.31 -1.68 -4.04
CA ASP A 101 -2.97 -2.92 -4.40
C ASP A 101 -3.86 -2.74 -5.63
N TYR A 102 -4.38 -3.84 -6.16
CA TYR A 102 -5.37 -3.84 -7.23
C TYR A 102 -6.40 -4.95 -7.06
N ILE A 103 -7.59 -4.73 -7.63
CA ILE A 103 -8.68 -5.70 -7.70
C ILE A 103 -9.17 -5.78 -9.13
N ALA A 104 -9.17 -6.99 -9.71
CA ALA A 104 -9.66 -7.20 -11.06
C ALA A 104 -11.19 -7.29 -11.09
N LYS A 105 -11.85 -6.48 -11.93
CA LYS A 105 -13.30 -6.56 -12.20
C LYS A 105 -13.60 -7.77 -13.13
N PRO A 106 -14.66 -8.57 -12.91
CA PRO A 106 -15.56 -8.52 -11.76
C PRO A 106 -14.98 -9.19 -10.51
N PHE A 107 -15.22 -8.62 -9.35
CA PHE A 107 -14.75 -9.13 -8.05
C PHE A 107 -15.90 -9.51 -7.11
N LYS A 108 -15.58 -10.31 -6.11
CA LYS A 108 -16.49 -10.64 -5.02
C LYS A 108 -16.45 -9.57 -3.92
N HIS A 109 -17.61 -9.26 -3.32
CA HIS A 109 -17.69 -8.31 -2.19
C HIS A 109 -16.75 -8.70 -1.04
N ALA A 110 -16.65 -9.99 -0.74
CA ALA A 110 -15.75 -10.49 0.30
C ALA A 110 -14.27 -10.20 0.01
N GLU A 111 -13.86 -10.24 -1.26
CA GLU A 111 -12.51 -9.89 -1.68
C GLU A 111 -12.23 -8.41 -1.46
N LEU A 112 -13.12 -7.52 -1.96
CA LEU A 112 -13.02 -6.09 -1.76
C LEU A 112 -12.87 -5.73 -0.28
N LEU A 113 -13.76 -6.26 0.56
CA LEU A 113 -13.76 -5.99 2.01
C LEU A 113 -12.50 -6.52 2.70
N ALA A 114 -12.01 -7.70 2.33
CA ALA A 114 -10.78 -8.25 2.87
C ALA A 114 -9.58 -7.34 2.61
N ARG A 115 -9.45 -6.83 1.38
CA ARG A 115 -8.37 -5.91 0.99
C ARG A 115 -8.48 -4.57 1.72
N ILE A 116 -9.68 -3.97 1.79
CA ILE A 116 -9.93 -2.73 2.53
C ILE A 116 -9.54 -2.90 4.00
N ARG A 117 -10.04 -3.94 4.68
CA ARG A 117 -9.74 -4.20 6.09
C ARG A 117 -8.25 -4.41 6.34
N THR A 118 -7.55 -5.08 5.43
CA THR A 118 -6.09 -5.28 5.54
C THR A 118 -5.35 -3.95 5.50
N ARG A 119 -5.80 -2.98 4.69
CA ARG A 119 -5.17 -1.65 4.59
C ARG A 119 -5.53 -0.72 5.75
N LEU A 120 -6.72 -0.88 6.35
CA LEU A 120 -7.22 -0.05 7.46
C LEU A 120 -6.95 -0.65 8.85
N ARG A 121 -6.32 -1.84 8.93
CA ARG A 121 -6.13 -2.55 10.21
C ARG A 121 -5.27 -1.73 11.18
N PRO A 122 -5.78 -1.40 12.39
CA PRO A 122 -4.96 -0.92 13.49
C PRO A 122 -3.96 -2.02 13.90
N ARG A 123 -2.71 -1.69 14.12
CA ARG A 123 -1.69 -2.65 14.58
C ARG A 123 -1.38 -2.43 16.05
N GLU A 124 -1.23 -3.57 16.77
CA GLU A 124 -0.86 -3.54 18.18
C GLU A 124 0.53 -2.97 18.38
N SER A 125 0.64 -2.03 19.30
CA SER A 125 1.83 -1.29 19.65
C SER A 125 2.75 -2.12 20.53
N ARG A 126 4.02 -2.25 20.13
CA ARG A 126 5.14 -2.63 20.99
C ARG A 126 6.29 -1.71 20.67
N GLN A 127 6.76 -0.93 21.63
CA GLN A 127 7.91 -0.04 21.44
C GLN A 127 9.13 -0.83 20.93
N LEU A 128 9.30 -0.85 19.62
CA LEU A 128 10.41 -1.53 18.99
C LEU A 128 11.01 -0.59 17.93
N VAL A 129 12.20 -0.10 18.22
CA VAL A 129 13.03 0.61 17.26
C VAL A 129 14.05 -0.39 16.70
N VAL A 130 14.11 -0.52 15.39
CA VAL A 130 15.02 -1.43 14.69
C VAL A 130 15.91 -0.63 13.75
N SER A 131 17.21 -0.91 13.76
CA SER A 131 18.17 -0.31 12.85
C SER A 131 18.58 -1.30 11.75
N ILE A 132 18.74 -0.79 10.53
CA ILE A 132 19.23 -1.52 9.35
C ILE A 132 20.35 -0.69 8.76
N GLY A 133 21.59 -0.92 9.19
CA GLY A 133 22.67 0.02 8.92
C GLY A 133 22.30 1.41 9.44
N ASP A 134 22.28 2.40 8.56
CA ASP A 134 21.92 3.80 8.89
C ASP A 134 20.42 4.10 8.83
N ILE A 135 19.60 3.10 8.51
CA ILE A 135 18.13 3.23 8.49
C ILE A 135 17.59 2.89 9.89
N VAL A 136 16.76 3.76 10.45
CA VAL A 136 16.09 3.56 11.74
C VAL A 136 14.60 3.47 11.53
N MET A 137 13.99 2.36 11.97
CA MET A 137 12.55 2.14 11.92
C MET A 137 11.95 2.19 13.32
N ASP A 138 11.02 3.10 13.54
CA ASP A 138 10.11 3.07 14.69
C ASP A 138 8.87 2.26 14.29
N MET A 139 8.75 1.06 14.87
CA MET A 139 7.66 0.15 14.54
C MET A 139 6.30 0.63 15.06
N ASP A 140 6.28 1.39 16.14
CA ASP A 140 5.05 1.93 16.74
C ASP A 140 4.62 3.21 16.07
N GLY A 141 5.54 4.16 15.94
CA GLY A 141 5.32 5.42 15.25
C GLY A 141 5.17 5.26 13.73
N ARG A 142 5.49 4.06 13.20
CA ARG A 142 5.48 3.74 11.76
C ARG A 142 6.28 4.75 10.95
N THR A 143 7.39 5.20 11.50
CA THR A 143 8.30 6.12 10.83
C THR A 143 9.60 5.44 10.47
N VAL A 144 10.20 5.87 9.38
CA VAL A 144 11.50 5.42 8.90
C VAL A 144 12.38 6.63 8.70
N LYS A 145 13.58 6.58 9.21
CA LYS A 145 14.61 7.62 9.01
C LYS A 145 15.84 7.01 8.38
N TYR A 146 16.49 7.76 7.53
CA TYR A 146 17.85 7.49 7.06
C TYR A 146 18.74 8.62 7.59
N HIS A 147 19.69 8.27 8.47
CA HIS A 147 20.34 9.23 9.36
C HIS A 147 19.27 10.07 10.11
N ASP A 148 19.27 11.39 9.97
CA ASP A 148 18.32 12.30 10.59
C ASP A 148 17.12 12.68 9.67
N THR A 149 17.10 12.16 8.44
CA THR A 149 16.07 12.51 7.44
C THR A 149 14.94 11.50 7.47
N GLU A 150 13.71 11.96 7.67
CA GLU A 150 12.52 11.11 7.59
C GLU A 150 12.26 10.70 6.13
N VAL A 151 12.05 9.39 5.92
CA VAL A 151 11.73 8.80 4.62
C VAL A 151 10.23 8.55 4.56
N PRO A 152 9.48 9.30 3.72
CA PRO A 152 8.04 9.14 3.65
C PRO A 152 7.68 7.76 3.07
N MET A 153 6.88 7.01 3.83
CA MET A 153 6.44 5.65 3.48
C MET A 153 4.92 5.59 3.36
N THR A 154 4.42 4.85 2.37
CA THR A 154 3.04 4.38 2.45
C THR A 154 2.92 3.32 3.54
N PRO A 155 1.72 3.09 4.10
CA PRO A 155 1.52 2.02 5.09
C PRO A 155 2.02 0.66 4.59
N LEU A 156 1.84 0.36 3.30
CA LEU A 156 2.27 -0.88 2.71
C LEU A 156 3.80 -1.00 2.58
N GLU A 157 4.47 0.06 2.15
CA GLU A 157 5.93 0.09 2.05
C GLU A 157 6.58 -0.13 3.42
N PHE A 158 6.01 0.51 4.44
CA PHE A 158 6.45 0.29 5.81
C PHE A 158 6.26 -1.19 6.23
N ASP A 159 5.10 -1.78 5.92
CA ASP A 159 4.80 -3.18 6.27
C ASP A 159 5.71 -4.17 5.57
N LEU A 160 6.01 -3.93 4.30
CA LEU A 160 6.93 -4.76 3.52
C LEU A 160 8.35 -4.69 4.10
N LEU A 161 8.84 -3.49 4.42
CA LEU A 161 10.12 -3.32 5.07
C LEU A 161 10.14 -3.99 6.44
N ALA A 162 9.10 -3.81 7.26
CA ALA A 162 8.95 -4.43 8.58
C ALA A 162 8.92 -5.96 8.51
N ALA A 163 8.27 -6.54 7.50
CA ALA A 163 8.26 -8.00 7.28
C ALA A 163 9.69 -8.53 7.04
N LEU A 164 10.46 -7.85 6.20
CA LEU A 164 11.85 -8.24 5.90
C LEU A 164 12.77 -8.07 7.13
N VAL A 165 12.62 -6.98 7.88
CA VAL A 165 13.43 -6.66 9.07
C VAL A 165 13.19 -7.62 10.22
N ARG A 166 11.98 -8.15 10.36
CA ARG A 166 11.65 -9.17 11.38
C ARG A 166 12.27 -10.54 11.10
N HIS A 167 12.79 -10.77 9.90
CA HIS A 167 13.39 -12.03 9.48
C HIS A 167 14.81 -11.79 8.92
N PRO A 168 15.75 -11.25 9.75
CA PRO A 168 17.07 -10.87 9.30
C PRO A 168 17.87 -12.08 8.81
N GLY A 169 18.51 -11.95 7.65
CA GLY A 169 19.28 -13.01 6.99
C GLY A 169 18.42 -14.08 6.29
N GLN A 170 17.15 -14.21 6.62
CA GLN A 170 16.23 -15.17 5.98
C GLN A 170 15.75 -14.62 4.63
N ALA A 171 15.83 -15.43 3.57
CA ALA A 171 15.21 -15.11 2.30
C ALA A 171 13.72 -15.46 2.38
N LEU A 172 12.87 -14.44 2.29
CA LEU A 172 11.42 -14.61 2.20
C LEU A 172 11.01 -14.73 0.73
N SER A 173 10.22 -15.74 0.42
CA SER A 173 9.64 -15.90 -0.91
C SER A 173 8.61 -14.79 -1.18
N ARG A 174 8.28 -14.57 -2.45
CA ARG A 174 7.24 -13.60 -2.83
C ARG A 174 5.89 -13.98 -2.25
N GLN A 175 5.61 -15.28 -2.18
CA GLN A 175 4.38 -15.81 -1.62
C GLN A 175 4.27 -15.54 -0.11
N GLU A 176 5.35 -15.78 0.64
CA GLU A 176 5.40 -15.45 2.08
C GLU A 176 5.22 -13.95 2.30
N LEU A 177 5.85 -13.11 1.48
CA LEU A 177 5.69 -11.66 1.56
C LEU A 177 4.26 -11.21 1.22
N LEU A 178 3.61 -11.84 0.23
CA LEU A 178 2.20 -11.59 -0.08
C LEU A 178 1.31 -11.93 1.11
N ASP A 179 1.48 -13.09 1.71
CA ASP A 179 0.70 -13.51 2.86
C ASP A 179 0.90 -12.58 4.08
N MET A 180 2.16 -12.26 4.39
CA MET A 180 2.50 -11.42 5.55
C MET A 180 2.01 -9.97 5.44
N VAL A 181 2.10 -9.38 4.24
CA VAL A 181 1.91 -7.94 4.02
C VAL A 181 0.54 -7.64 3.43
N TRP A 182 0.07 -8.47 2.52
CA TRP A 182 -1.25 -8.29 1.87
C TRP A 182 -2.34 -9.16 2.51
N GLY A 183 -1.97 -10.26 3.17
CA GLY A 183 -2.90 -11.19 3.82
C GLY A 183 -3.63 -12.11 2.83
N TYR A 184 -3.14 -12.22 1.61
CA TYR A 184 -3.64 -13.11 0.57
C TYR A 184 -2.55 -13.41 -0.47
N THR A 185 -2.69 -14.53 -1.17
CA THR A 185 -1.65 -15.07 -2.05
C THR A 185 -2.14 -15.28 -3.49
N ASP A 186 -3.41 -15.05 -3.75
CA ASP A 186 -4.04 -15.24 -5.08
C ASP A 186 -3.88 -13.99 -5.97
N VAL A 187 -2.63 -13.52 -6.09
CA VAL A 187 -2.25 -12.37 -6.90
C VAL A 187 -0.88 -12.60 -7.54
N SER A 188 -0.55 -11.79 -8.54
CA SER A 188 0.73 -11.88 -9.23
C SER A 188 1.92 -11.50 -8.34
N ASP A 189 3.01 -12.24 -8.43
CA ASP A 189 4.31 -11.93 -7.83
C ASP A 189 4.85 -10.54 -8.20
N SER A 190 4.35 -9.96 -9.31
CA SER A 190 4.72 -8.61 -9.75
C SER A 190 4.41 -7.55 -8.68
N LEU A 191 3.38 -7.77 -7.87
CA LEU A 191 3.00 -6.87 -6.77
C LEU A 191 4.18 -6.67 -5.80
N VAL A 192 4.79 -7.75 -5.32
CA VAL A 192 5.96 -7.69 -4.44
C VAL A 192 7.15 -7.04 -5.13
N ASN A 193 7.41 -7.43 -6.40
CA ASN A 193 8.56 -6.91 -7.14
C ASN A 193 8.51 -5.39 -7.29
N VAL A 194 7.35 -4.84 -7.67
CA VAL A 194 7.16 -3.39 -7.84
C VAL A 194 7.38 -2.65 -6.51
N HIS A 195 6.80 -3.15 -5.41
CA HIS A 195 6.95 -2.50 -4.11
C HIS A 195 8.38 -2.58 -3.56
N VAL A 196 9.11 -3.69 -3.80
CA VAL A 196 10.54 -3.77 -3.47
C VAL A 196 11.35 -2.79 -4.29
N GLN A 197 11.05 -2.62 -5.58
CA GLN A 197 11.72 -1.63 -6.43
C GLN A 197 11.48 -0.20 -5.93
N ARG A 198 10.24 0.12 -5.57
CA ARG A 198 9.89 1.44 -4.99
C ARG A 198 10.63 1.71 -3.68
N LEU A 199 10.69 0.74 -2.78
CA LEU A 199 11.48 0.86 -1.55
C LEU A 199 12.95 1.13 -1.86
N ARG A 200 13.55 0.35 -2.76
CA ARG A 200 14.94 0.57 -3.16
C ARG A 200 15.15 1.98 -3.71
N ALA A 201 14.31 2.41 -4.66
CA ALA A 201 14.44 3.74 -5.27
C ALA A 201 14.42 4.88 -4.24
N LYS A 202 13.53 4.81 -3.23
CA LYS A 202 13.47 5.82 -2.15
C LYS A 202 14.77 5.91 -1.35
N PHE A 203 15.45 4.80 -1.13
CA PHE A 203 16.69 4.77 -0.37
C PHE A 203 17.92 5.03 -1.24
N ASP A 204 17.89 4.61 -2.51
CA ASP A 204 18.97 4.91 -3.48
C ASP A 204 19.12 6.42 -3.68
N GLU A 205 18.00 7.18 -3.71
CA GLU A 205 17.99 8.66 -3.77
C GLU A 205 18.68 9.30 -2.55
N LEU A 206 18.72 8.60 -1.41
CA LEU A 206 19.36 9.04 -0.18
C LEU A 206 20.79 8.49 -0.02
N GLY A 207 21.26 7.65 -0.96
CA GLY A 207 22.56 7.02 -0.91
C GLY A 207 22.64 5.75 -0.07
N ALA A 208 21.52 5.19 0.35
CA ALA A 208 21.42 3.94 1.11
C ALA A 208 21.30 2.73 0.18
N ASP A 209 22.41 2.30 -0.40
CA ASP A 209 22.46 1.20 -1.36
C ASP A 209 22.27 -0.18 -0.72
N ARG A 210 21.55 -1.07 -1.44
CA ARG A 210 21.62 -2.54 -1.32
C ARG A 210 21.22 -3.17 0.02
N PHE A 211 20.45 -2.50 0.85
CA PHE A 211 19.96 -3.09 2.09
C PHE A 211 18.92 -4.22 1.85
N ILE A 212 18.13 -4.18 0.77
CA ILE A 212 17.28 -5.30 0.36
C ILE A 212 17.98 -6.08 -0.76
N GLN A 213 18.33 -7.33 -0.50
CA GLN A 213 18.98 -8.22 -1.48
C GLN A 213 17.96 -9.11 -2.17
N THR A 214 18.16 -9.34 -3.48
CA THR A 214 17.42 -10.35 -4.23
C THR A 214 18.12 -11.70 -4.11
N VAL A 215 17.39 -12.72 -3.66
CA VAL A 215 17.84 -14.11 -3.68
C VAL A 215 17.20 -14.77 -4.91
N ARG A 216 18.02 -15.01 -5.94
CA ARG A 216 17.53 -15.55 -7.22
C ARG A 216 16.78 -16.87 -7.02
N GLY A 217 15.61 -16.98 -7.65
CA GLY A 217 14.75 -18.18 -7.56
C GLY A 217 13.98 -18.31 -6.24
N VAL A 218 14.21 -17.42 -5.25
CA VAL A 218 13.55 -17.44 -3.94
C VAL A 218 12.73 -16.18 -3.73
N GLY A 219 13.38 -15.05 -3.48
CA GLY A 219 12.69 -13.83 -3.12
C GLY A 219 13.63 -12.73 -2.65
N TYR A 220 13.38 -12.18 -1.46
CA TYR A 220 14.12 -11.03 -0.93
C TYR A 220 14.55 -11.25 0.51
N LYS A 221 15.64 -10.61 0.91
CA LYS A 221 16.11 -10.60 2.29
C LYS A 221 16.79 -9.28 2.65
N ILE A 222 16.86 -9.00 3.95
CA ILE A 222 17.80 -8.05 4.53
C ILE A 222 18.92 -8.86 5.19
N PRO A 223 20.20 -8.58 4.90
CA PRO A 223 21.33 -9.25 5.55
C PRO A 223 21.27 -9.08 7.08
N SER A 224 21.52 -10.17 7.81
CA SER A 224 21.45 -10.15 9.28
C SER A 224 22.46 -9.20 9.92
N GLU A 225 23.61 -9.02 9.29
CA GLU A 225 24.65 -8.10 9.72
C GLU A 225 24.28 -6.62 9.66
N LEU A 226 23.23 -6.27 8.91
CA LEU A 226 22.71 -4.90 8.83
C LEU A 226 21.64 -4.61 9.88
N VAL A 227 21.03 -5.65 10.48
CA VAL A 227 19.91 -5.46 11.42
C VAL A 227 20.44 -5.44 12.84
N GLY A 228 20.38 -4.27 13.48
CA GLY A 228 20.65 -4.07 14.89
C GLY A 228 19.35 -3.82 15.65
N SER A 229 19.23 -4.32 16.88
CA SER A 229 18.20 -3.90 17.80
C SER A 229 18.79 -2.90 18.79
N SER A 230 18.34 -1.65 18.76
CA SER A 230 18.54 -0.73 19.87
C SER A 230 17.42 -0.99 20.87
N ALA A 231 17.65 -1.89 21.82
CA ALA A 231 16.83 -1.93 23.01
C ALA A 231 17.26 -0.74 23.88
N ASN A 232 16.36 0.20 24.07
CA ASN A 232 16.46 1.20 25.13
C ASN A 232 15.59 0.77 26.30
#